data_b7621c0b3d09f09dd8b5d878c4328134
#
_entry.id   b7621c0b3d09f09dd8b5d878c4328134
#
_cell.length_a   1.000
_cell.length_b   1.000
_cell.length_c   1.000
_cell.angle_alpha   90.00
_cell.angle_beta   90.00
_cell.angle_gamma   90.00
#
_symmetry.space_group_name_H-M   'P 1'
#
loop_
_entity.id
_entity.type
_entity.pdbx_description
1 polymer ?
#
loop_
_entity_poly.entity_id
_entity_poly.type
_entity_poly.pdbx_seq_one_letter_code
_entity_poly.pdbx_strand_id
1 'polypeptide(L)'
;KEKGILFRDTPYTKFFEGGEKWIKFGDEETQVKFEGEIVDGVPNGEGIENFPNGQKYFGEFKDGLPNGQGMKTFPDGKKYMGEFKDGLKNGQGTFTYLDGEKYVGEFKDGLPNGQVTYTSPSGRKYVGEYKDGKIWNGQGTETFPNGEKYIGEFKDGKKNGQGTSTLSNGGKYVGEFKDGLPNGQGTETFS
;
A
#
# COMPACT_ATOMS: atom_id res chain seq x y z
N LYS A 1 -32.21 1.10 -1.22
CA LYS A 1 -31.06 1.72 -1.89
C LYS A 1 -31.53 2.38 -3.17
N GLU A 2 -31.21 3.62 -3.39
CA GLU A 2 -31.40 4.31 -4.67
C GLU A 2 -30.04 4.51 -5.35
N LYS A 3 -30.03 4.69 -6.67
CA LYS A 3 -28.83 5.11 -7.40
C LYS A 3 -28.92 6.59 -7.72
N GLY A 4 -27.85 7.32 -7.56
CA GLY A 4 -27.86 8.75 -7.80
C GLY A 4 -26.47 9.38 -7.84
N ILE A 5 -26.48 10.70 -7.96
CA ILE A 5 -25.29 11.54 -7.95
C ILE A 5 -25.36 12.43 -6.73
N LEU A 6 -24.27 12.53 -5.99
CA LEU A 6 -24.08 13.42 -4.85
C LEU A 6 -22.78 14.18 -5.00
N PHE A 7 -22.70 15.33 -4.35
CA PHE A 7 -21.50 16.14 -4.24
C PHE A 7 -21.17 16.34 -2.76
N ARG A 8 -19.89 16.37 -2.42
CA ARG A 8 -19.44 16.69 -1.08
C ARG A 8 -19.63 18.19 -0.85
N ASP A 9 -20.33 18.59 0.22
CA ASP A 9 -20.75 19.98 0.49
C ASP A 9 -19.57 20.95 0.68
N THR A 10 -18.37 20.45 0.91
CA THR A 10 -17.17 21.26 1.09
C THR A 10 -16.24 21.13 -0.12
N PRO A 11 -15.61 22.24 -0.58
CA PRO A 11 -14.55 22.16 -1.55
C PRO A 11 -13.44 21.21 -1.08
N TYR A 12 -12.87 20.43 -1.99
CA TYR A 12 -11.84 19.40 -1.72
C TYR A 12 -10.66 19.90 -0.86
N THR A 13 -10.38 21.19 -0.88
CA THR A 13 -9.27 21.83 -0.15
C THR A 13 -9.58 22.20 1.30
N LYS A 14 -10.81 21.99 1.79
CA LYS A 14 -11.21 22.34 3.16
C LYS A 14 -11.52 21.09 3.97
N PHE A 15 -10.74 20.85 5.02
CA PHE A 15 -11.08 19.89 6.08
C PHE A 15 -11.91 20.57 7.15
N PHE A 16 -13.06 19.99 7.49
CA PHE A 16 -13.90 20.46 8.59
C PHE A 16 -14.05 19.39 9.67
N GLU A 17 -13.97 19.84 10.93
CA GLU A 17 -14.40 19.05 12.08
C GLU A 17 -15.93 18.96 12.06
N GLY A 18 -16.50 17.83 11.66
CA GLY A 18 -17.96 17.67 11.66
C GLY A 18 -18.55 16.63 10.71
N GLY A 19 -17.69 15.90 10.00
CA GLY A 19 -18.11 14.89 9.02
C GLY A 19 -18.42 15.50 7.65
N GLU A 20 -18.32 14.64 6.64
CA GLU A 20 -18.58 15.02 5.24
C GLU A 20 -20.08 15.04 4.99
N LYS A 21 -20.60 16.17 4.54
CA LYS A 21 -21.98 16.31 4.14
C LYS A 21 -22.11 16.15 2.62
N TRP A 22 -23.11 15.39 2.20
CA TRP A 22 -23.41 15.15 0.80
C TRP A 22 -24.64 15.92 0.35
N ILE A 23 -24.60 16.51 -0.85
CA ILE A 23 -25.68 17.33 -1.43
C ILE A 23 -25.96 16.89 -2.88
N LYS A 24 -27.19 17.12 -3.35
CA LYS A 24 -27.65 16.69 -4.69
C LYS A 24 -27.11 17.54 -5.85
N PHE A 25 -26.71 18.76 -5.58
CA PHE A 25 -26.24 19.71 -6.58
C PHE A 25 -24.90 20.28 -6.14
N GLY A 26 -23.93 20.28 -7.02
CA GLY A 26 -22.59 20.77 -6.75
C GLY A 26 -21.79 21.00 -8.03
N ASP A 27 -20.54 21.39 -7.84
CA ASP A 27 -19.60 21.70 -8.91
C ASP A 27 -18.46 20.65 -8.91
N GLU A 28 -18.37 19.84 -9.96
CA GLU A 28 -17.35 18.79 -10.07
C GLU A 28 -15.92 19.32 -10.31
N GLU A 29 -15.77 20.61 -10.62
CA GLU A 29 -14.44 21.23 -10.71
C GLU A 29 -13.84 21.53 -9.32
N THR A 30 -14.71 21.74 -8.33
CA THR A 30 -14.28 22.14 -6.97
C THR A 30 -14.67 21.18 -5.87
N GLN A 31 -15.62 20.29 -6.14
CA GLN A 31 -16.18 19.36 -5.15
C GLN A 31 -15.98 17.91 -5.58
N VAL A 32 -15.89 17.00 -4.62
CA VAL A 32 -15.89 15.56 -4.88
C VAL A 32 -17.26 15.14 -5.35
N LYS A 33 -17.35 14.48 -6.51
CA LYS A 33 -18.58 13.91 -7.08
C LYS A 33 -18.64 12.42 -6.83
N PHE A 34 -19.73 11.96 -6.26
CA PHE A 34 -20.07 10.55 -6.11
C PHE A 34 -21.19 10.16 -7.09
N GLU A 35 -21.08 8.97 -7.65
CA GLU A 35 -22.11 8.32 -8.47
C GLU A 35 -22.23 6.86 -8.06
N GLY A 36 -23.40 6.44 -7.55
CA GLY A 36 -23.57 5.07 -7.08
C GLY A 36 -24.77 4.87 -6.18
N GLU A 37 -24.69 3.89 -5.30
CA GLU A 37 -25.75 3.53 -4.36
C GLU A 37 -25.79 4.49 -3.17
N ILE A 38 -27.00 4.94 -2.83
CA ILE A 38 -27.26 5.94 -1.78
C ILE A 38 -28.25 5.35 -0.79
N VAL A 39 -27.99 5.55 0.49
CA VAL A 39 -28.91 5.28 1.60
C VAL A 39 -28.92 6.50 2.52
N ASP A 40 -30.10 7.00 2.87
CA ASP A 40 -30.30 8.14 3.77
C ASP A 40 -29.46 9.39 3.37
N GLY A 41 -29.32 9.60 2.04
CA GLY A 41 -28.64 10.76 1.48
C GLY A 41 -27.10 10.69 1.50
N VAL A 42 -26.50 9.53 1.79
CA VAL A 42 -25.05 9.34 1.76
C VAL A 42 -24.67 8.13 0.91
N PRO A 43 -23.44 8.11 0.33
CA PRO A 43 -22.88 6.93 -0.33
C PRO A 43 -22.93 5.68 0.55
N ASN A 44 -23.55 4.60 0.07
CA ASN A 44 -23.67 3.37 0.85
C ASN A 44 -23.95 2.16 -0.06
N GLY A 45 -22.91 1.39 -0.38
CA GLY A 45 -22.91 0.32 -1.36
C GLY A 45 -21.88 0.60 -2.45
N GLU A 46 -22.10 0.14 -3.67
CA GLU A 46 -21.15 0.33 -4.77
C GLU A 46 -21.27 1.72 -5.41
N GLY A 47 -20.12 2.32 -5.75
CA GLY A 47 -20.08 3.60 -6.42
C GLY A 47 -18.71 4.05 -6.91
N ILE A 48 -18.72 5.22 -7.54
CA ILE A 48 -17.52 5.90 -8.05
C ILE A 48 -17.44 7.27 -7.40
N GLU A 49 -16.27 7.62 -6.90
CA GLU A 49 -15.96 8.94 -6.37
C GLU A 49 -14.88 9.59 -7.25
N ASN A 50 -15.18 10.75 -7.81
CA ASN A 50 -14.28 11.54 -8.63
C ASN A 50 -13.86 12.78 -7.85
N PHE A 51 -12.56 13.00 -7.74
CA PHE A 51 -11.97 14.14 -7.03
C PHE A 51 -11.55 15.23 -8.03
N PRO A 52 -11.68 16.52 -7.71
CA PRO A 52 -11.24 17.62 -8.57
C PRO A 52 -9.77 17.56 -8.96
N ASN A 53 -8.92 16.97 -8.14
CA ASN A 53 -7.50 16.77 -8.42
C ASN A 53 -7.21 15.59 -9.36
N GLY A 54 -8.25 14.95 -9.94
CA GLY A 54 -8.12 13.84 -10.87
C GLY A 54 -7.95 12.45 -10.21
N GLN A 55 -7.93 12.36 -8.88
CA GLN A 55 -8.04 11.06 -8.21
C GLN A 55 -9.43 10.46 -8.46
N LYS A 56 -9.51 9.12 -8.48
CA LYS A 56 -10.78 8.39 -8.55
C LYS A 56 -10.77 7.22 -7.58
N TYR A 57 -11.91 6.96 -6.98
CA TYR A 57 -12.17 5.73 -6.25
C TYR A 57 -13.36 5.00 -6.89
N PHE A 58 -13.25 3.70 -7.03
CA PHE A 58 -14.32 2.80 -7.44
C PHE A 58 -14.37 1.64 -6.45
N GLY A 59 -15.54 1.36 -5.88
CA GLY A 59 -15.69 0.27 -4.93
C GLY A 59 -16.85 0.48 -3.95
N GLU A 60 -16.71 -0.19 -2.82
CA GLU A 60 -17.72 -0.22 -1.77
C GLU A 60 -17.63 1.03 -0.88
N PHE A 61 -18.79 1.52 -0.48
CA PHE A 61 -18.97 2.65 0.44
C PHE A 61 -19.82 2.24 1.63
N LYS A 62 -19.51 2.82 2.77
CA LYS A 62 -20.32 2.76 3.97
C LYS A 62 -20.33 4.11 4.65
N ASP A 63 -21.52 4.60 4.99
CA ASP A 63 -21.71 5.84 5.71
C ASP A 63 -20.98 7.05 5.11
N GLY A 64 -20.93 7.11 3.75
CA GLY A 64 -20.32 8.19 2.99
C GLY A 64 -18.83 8.01 2.69
N LEU A 65 -18.16 6.97 3.17
CA LEU A 65 -16.73 6.75 3.01
C LEU A 65 -16.42 5.44 2.28
N PRO A 66 -15.31 5.36 1.52
CA PRO A 66 -14.75 4.09 1.03
C PRO A 66 -14.59 3.07 2.15
N ASN A 67 -15.22 1.90 2.00
CA ASN A 67 -15.22 0.85 3.03
C ASN A 67 -15.55 -0.50 2.39
N GLY A 68 -14.66 -1.48 2.51
CA GLY A 68 -14.73 -2.75 1.81
C GLY A 68 -13.76 -2.82 0.64
N GLN A 69 -14.09 -3.55 -0.42
CA GLN A 69 -13.21 -3.71 -1.58
C GLN A 69 -13.31 -2.51 -2.52
N GLY A 70 -12.16 -2.07 -3.03
CA GLY A 70 -12.14 -0.96 -3.96
C GLY A 70 -10.81 -0.75 -4.68
N MET A 71 -10.85 0.18 -5.62
CA MET A 71 -9.68 0.63 -6.38
C MET A 71 -9.60 2.14 -6.33
N LYS A 72 -8.44 2.67 -5.95
CA LYS A 72 -8.12 4.10 -6.01
C LYS A 72 -7.02 4.36 -7.02
N THR A 73 -7.24 5.28 -7.95
CA THR A 73 -6.26 5.73 -8.93
C THR A 73 -5.88 7.19 -8.68
N PHE A 74 -4.63 7.52 -9.01
CA PHE A 74 -4.05 8.84 -8.81
C PHE A 74 -3.61 9.44 -10.16
N PRO A 75 -3.60 10.77 -10.34
CA PRO A 75 -3.21 11.42 -11.59
C PRO A 75 -1.78 11.09 -12.04
N ASP A 76 -0.89 10.78 -11.12
CA ASP A 76 0.49 10.39 -11.37
C ASP A 76 0.65 8.91 -11.77
N GLY A 77 -0.47 8.21 -12.06
CA GLY A 77 -0.50 6.82 -12.51
C GLY A 77 -0.39 5.77 -11.40
N LYS A 78 -0.24 6.18 -10.14
CA LYS A 78 -0.30 5.25 -9.00
C LYS A 78 -1.70 4.64 -8.88
N LYS A 79 -1.75 3.40 -8.36
CA LYS A 79 -3.00 2.69 -8.13
C LYS A 79 -2.94 1.84 -6.87
N TYR A 80 -3.99 1.86 -6.09
CA TYR A 80 -4.25 0.88 -5.03
C TYR A 80 -5.49 0.06 -5.37
N MET A 81 -5.43 -1.24 -5.13
CA MET A 81 -6.55 -2.17 -5.25
C MET A 81 -6.53 -3.09 -4.03
N GLY A 82 -7.63 -3.12 -3.29
CA GLY A 82 -7.75 -3.91 -2.06
C GLY A 82 -8.79 -3.36 -1.10
N GLU A 83 -8.60 -3.68 0.15
CA GLU A 83 -9.52 -3.30 1.22
C GLU A 83 -9.34 -1.83 1.65
N PHE A 84 -10.47 -1.23 1.96
CA PHE A 84 -10.57 0.11 2.55
C PHE A 84 -11.37 0.04 3.86
N LYS A 85 -11.02 0.91 4.78
CA LYS A 85 -11.77 1.15 6.00
C LYS A 85 -11.74 2.64 6.30
N ASP A 86 -12.93 3.21 6.51
CA ASP A 86 -13.11 4.63 6.84
C ASP A 86 -12.32 5.57 5.92
N GLY A 87 -12.35 5.29 4.60
CA GLY A 87 -11.67 6.06 3.54
C GLY A 87 -10.18 5.76 3.36
N LEU A 88 -9.56 4.96 4.22
CA LEU A 88 -8.13 4.64 4.18
C LEU A 88 -7.88 3.22 3.67
N LYS A 89 -6.73 3.01 3.01
CA LYS A 89 -6.24 1.67 2.65
C LYS A 89 -6.03 0.87 3.94
N ASN A 90 -6.66 -0.30 4.03
CA ASN A 90 -6.63 -1.14 5.22
C ASN A 90 -6.84 -2.60 4.81
N GLY A 91 -6.28 -3.58 5.55
CA GLY A 91 -6.39 -4.99 5.19
C GLY A 91 -5.50 -5.37 3.99
N GLN A 92 -5.93 -6.37 3.22
CA GLN A 92 -5.16 -6.88 2.09
C GLN A 92 -5.28 -5.99 0.85
N GLY A 93 -4.16 -5.74 0.18
CA GLY A 93 -4.17 -4.93 -1.02
C GLY A 93 -2.88 -4.94 -1.82
N THR A 94 -2.96 -4.27 -2.97
CA THR A 94 -1.84 -4.05 -3.88
C THR A 94 -1.73 -2.56 -4.17
N PHE A 95 -0.60 -1.96 -3.86
CA PHE A 95 -0.25 -0.61 -4.30
C PHE A 95 0.80 -0.69 -5.39
N THR A 96 0.57 -0.03 -6.51
CA THR A 96 1.46 -0.04 -7.68
C THR A 96 1.77 1.40 -8.08
N TYR A 97 3.04 1.68 -8.32
CA TYR A 97 3.54 2.92 -8.90
C TYR A 97 3.64 2.83 -10.41
N LEU A 98 3.72 3.97 -11.09
CA LEU A 98 3.79 4.04 -12.56
C LEU A 98 5.03 3.33 -13.13
N ASP A 99 6.15 3.40 -12.42
CA ASP A 99 7.43 2.76 -12.79
C ASP A 99 7.47 1.24 -12.54
N GLY A 100 6.37 0.66 -12.01
CA GLY A 100 6.27 -0.77 -11.70
C GLY A 100 6.66 -1.14 -10.27
N GLU A 101 7.10 -0.18 -9.44
CA GLU A 101 7.27 -0.43 -8.00
C GLU A 101 5.94 -0.91 -7.41
N LYS A 102 6.00 -1.96 -6.56
CA LYS A 102 4.79 -2.63 -6.10
C LYS A 102 4.90 -3.13 -4.68
N TYR A 103 3.84 -2.92 -3.90
CA TYR A 103 3.61 -3.48 -2.58
C TYR A 103 2.37 -4.38 -2.61
N VAL A 104 2.49 -5.61 -2.12
CA VAL A 104 1.38 -6.59 -2.04
C VAL A 104 1.35 -7.14 -0.63
N GLY A 105 0.23 -7.03 0.05
CA GLY A 105 0.06 -7.56 1.41
C GLY A 105 -0.80 -6.67 2.28
N GLU A 106 -0.45 -6.61 3.56
CA GLU A 106 -1.24 -5.91 4.56
C GLU A 106 -0.99 -4.41 4.56
N PHE A 107 -2.08 -3.66 4.70
CA PHE A 107 -2.10 -2.21 4.86
C PHE A 107 -2.85 -1.84 6.13
N LYS A 108 -2.42 -0.77 6.77
CA LYS A 108 -3.11 -0.15 7.90
C LYS A 108 -2.97 1.36 7.81
N ASP A 109 -4.07 2.07 7.99
CA ASP A 109 -4.12 3.54 7.99
C ASP A 109 -3.41 4.17 6.77
N GLY A 110 -3.56 3.53 5.60
CA GLY A 110 -3.00 4.00 4.33
C GLY A 110 -1.58 3.54 4.01
N LEU A 111 -0.87 2.86 4.92
CA LEU A 111 0.53 2.45 4.77
C LEU A 111 0.69 0.93 4.79
N PRO A 112 1.71 0.35 4.11
CA PRO A 112 2.12 -1.04 4.30
C PRO A 112 2.39 -1.33 5.78
N ASN A 113 1.76 -2.36 6.33
CA ASN A 113 1.85 -2.73 7.75
C ASN A 113 1.47 -4.20 7.92
N GLY A 114 2.35 -5.02 8.50
CA GLY A 114 2.22 -6.47 8.56
C GLY A 114 3.04 -7.17 7.49
N GLN A 115 2.58 -8.32 7.01
CA GLN A 115 3.30 -9.09 5.98
C GLN A 115 3.10 -8.47 4.60
N VAL A 116 4.21 -8.05 3.99
CA VAL A 116 4.20 -7.37 2.68
C VAL A 116 5.31 -7.91 1.78
N THR A 117 4.97 -8.10 0.51
CA THR A 117 5.93 -8.29 -0.58
C THR A 117 6.14 -6.96 -1.29
N TYR A 118 7.35 -6.47 -1.27
CA TYR A 118 7.81 -5.34 -2.06
C TYR A 118 8.52 -5.84 -3.31
N THR A 119 8.28 -5.19 -4.45
CA THR A 119 9.03 -5.42 -5.69
C THR A 119 9.43 -4.06 -6.26
N SER A 120 10.73 -3.86 -6.50
CA SER A 120 11.24 -2.67 -7.16
C SER A 120 11.08 -2.74 -8.68
N PRO A 121 11.17 -1.61 -9.41
CA PRO A 121 11.19 -1.59 -10.87
C PRO A 121 12.29 -2.44 -11.49
N SER A 122 13.44 -2.58 -10.82
CA SER A 122 14.55 -3.43 -11.25
C SER A 122 14.33 -4.93 -11.02
N GLY A 123 13.21 -5.33 -10.37
CA GLY A 123 12.92 -6.73 -10.04
C GLY A 123 13.47 -7.22 -8.69
N ARG A 124 14.13 -6.34 -7.89
CA ARG A 124 14.50 -6.68 -6.51
C ARG A 124 13.22 -6.90 -5.69
N LYS A 125 13.19 -7.99 -4.94
CA LYS A 125 12.07 -8.35 -4.07
C LYS A 125 12.49 -8.38 -2.61
N TYR A 126 11.61 -7.89 -1.75
CA TYR A 126 11.66 -8.11 -0.31
C TYR A 126 10.32 -8.70 0.15
N VAL A 127 10.39 -9.74 0.99
CA VAL A 127 9.23 -10.35 1.63
C VAL A 127 9.48 -10.35 3.13
N GLY A 128 8.64 -9.69 3.89
CA GLY A 128 8.81 -9.60 5.33
C GLY A 128 7.83 -8.64 5.96
N GLU A 129 8.09 -8.33 7.22
CA GLU A 129 7.21 -7.50 8.02
C GLU A 129 7.49 -6.00 7.81
N TYR A 130 6.42 -5.25 7.63
CA TYR A 130 6.41 -3.78 7.54
C TYR A 130 5.71 -3.20 8.77
N LYS A 131 6.17 -2.03 9.18
CA LYS A 131 5.50 -1.19 10.16
C LYS A 131 5.55 0.26 9.70
N ASP A 132 4.38 0.89 9.66
CA ASP A 132 4.22 2.29 9.25
C ASP A 132 4.94 2.63 7.93
N GLY A 133 4.82 1.73 6.94
CA GLY A 133 5.39 1.87 5.60
C GLY A 133 6.87 1.55 5.46
N LYS A 134 7.54 1.08 6.53
CA LYS A 134 8.97 0.75 6.53
C LYS A 134 9.18 -0.73 6.83
N ILE A 135 10.27 -1.31 6.28
CA ILE A 135 10.72 -2.64 6.66
C ILE A 135 10.96 -2.65 8.16
N TRP A 136 10.28 -3.55 8.86
CA TRP A 136 10.38 -3.68 10.32
C TRP A 136 11.55 -4.59 10.72
N ASN A 137 11.95 -4.49 11.97
CA ASN A 137 12.97 -5.36 12.56
C ASN A 137 12.41 -6.78 12.72
N GLY A 138 13.05 -7.77 12.11
CA GLY A 138 12.60 -9.14 12.13
C GLY A 138 13.14 -9.97 11.00
N GLN A 139 12.53 -11.12 10.76
CA GLN A 139 12.91 -12.05 9.69
C GLN A 139 12.36 -11.61 8.33
N GLY A 140 13.18 -11.72 7.30
CA GLY A 140 12.75 -11.41 5.94
C GLY A 140 13.57 -12.16 4.89
N THR A 141 13.06 -12.09 3.66
CA THR A 141 13.76 -12.60 2.47
C THR A 141 13.93 -11.48 1.47
N GLU A 142 15.15 -11.27 1.02
CA GLU A 142 15.49 -10.35 -0.06
C GLU A 142 16.06 -11.11 -1.23
N THR A 143 15.55 -10.87 -2.44
CA THR A 143 16.02 -11.50 -3.68
C THR A 143 16.36 -10.40 -4.68
N PHE A 144 17.51 -10.54 -5.32
CA PHE A 144 18.00 -9.62 -6.34
C PHE A 144 17.83 -10.18 -7.75
N PRO A 145 17.73 -9.33 -8.79
CA PRO A 145 17.56 -9.79 -10.18
C PRO A 145 18.69 -10.68 -10.69
N ASN A 146 19.91 -10.53 -10.16
CA ASN A 146 21.07 -11.34 -10.50
C ASN A 146 21.07 -12.73 -9.83
N GLY A 147 19.99 -13.08 -9.09
CA GLY A 147 19.87 -14.37 -8.39
C GLY A 147 20.44 -14.37 -6.98
N GLU A 148 21.08 -13.30 -6.54
CA GLU A 148 21.51 -13.18 -5.14
C GLU A 148 20.30 -13.18 -4.22
N LYS A 149 20.48 -13.79 -3.04
CA LYS A 149 19.39 -13.89 -2.04
C LYS A 149 19.94 -13.74 -0.63
N TYR A 150 19.18 -13.06 0.21
CA TYR A 150 19.41 -13.05 1.64
C TYR A 150 18.15 -13.55 2.35
N ILE A 151 18.33 -14.42 3.34
CA ILE A 151 17.29 -14.87 4.26
C ILE A 151 17.84 -14.68 5.66
N GLY A 152 17.17 -13.88 6.49
CA GLY A 152 17.65 -13.63 7.85
C GLY A 152 17.01 -12.42 8.48
N GLU A 153 17.65 -11.96 9.54
CA GLU A 153 17.19 -10.83 10.31
C GLU A 153 17.48 -9.49 9.60
N PHE A 154 16.55 -8.57 9.75
CA PHE A 154 16.67 -7.18 9.32
C PHE A 154 16.53 -6.26 10.54
N LYS A 155 17.27 -5.16 10.51
CA LYS A 155 17.13 -4.04 11.44
C LYS A 155 17.24 -2.73 10.67
N ASP A 156 16.27 -1.87 10.86
CA ASP A 156 16.20 -0.56 10.17
C ASP A 156 16.38 -0.67 8.64
N GLY A 157 15.78 -1.74 8.05
CA GLY A 157 15.84 -2.02 6.61
C GLY A 157 17.16 -2.59 6.10
N LYS A 158 18.11 -2.94 6.99
CA LYS A 158 19.40 -3.54 6.65
C LYS A 158 19.51 -4.96 7.18
N LYS A 159 20.25 -5.82 6.46
CA LYS A 159 20.65 -7.16 6.96
C LYS A 159 21.36 -7.00 8.30
N ASN A 160 20.90 -7.73 9.31
CA ASN A 160 21.41 -7.66 10.67
C ASN A 160 21.17 -8.98 11.38
N GLY A 161 21.94 -9.29 12.45
CA GLY A 161 21.76 -10.54 13.18
C GLY A 161 22.13 -11.77 12.37
N GLN A 162 21.44 -12.89 12.59
CA GLN A 162 21.71 -14.16 11.90
C GLN A 162 21.05 -14.19 10.52
N GLY A 163 21.78 -14.72 9.53
CA GLY A 163 21.26 -14.85 8.18
C GLY A 163 22.09 -15.70 7.26
N THR A 164 21.50 -15.97 6.08
CA THR A 164 22.16 -16.66 4.96
C THR A 164 22.14 -15.75 3.74
N SER A 165 23.31 -15.44 3.21
CA SER A 165 23.47 -14.80 1.90
C SER A 165 23.91 -15.83 0.88
N THR A 166 23.22 -15.90 -0.26
CA THR A 166 23.60 -16.72 -1.41
C THR A 166 23.98 -15.78 -2.53
N LEU A 167 25.16 -16.00 -3.10
CA LEU A 167 25.69 -15.23 -4.22
C LEU A 167 25.17 -15.78 -5.56
N SER A 168 25.26 -15.00 -6.62
CA SER A 168 24.84 -15.37 -7.98
C SER A 168 25.60 -16.60 -8.55
N ASN A 169 26.82 -16.82 -8.10
CA ASN A 169 27.64 -18.00 -8.47
C ASN A 169 27.36 -19.24 -7.62
N GLY A 170 26.42 -19.19 -6.68
CA GLY A 170 26.08 -20.30 -5.78
C GLY A 170 26.83 -20.32 -4.46
N GLY A 171 27.86 -19.49 -4.29
CA GLY A 171 28.56 -19.34 -3.01
C GLY A 171 27.59 -18.86 -1.91
N LYS A 172 27.86 -19.26 -0.66
CA LYS A 172 27.01 -18.93 0.49
C LYS A 172 27.83 -18.42 1.67
N TYR A 173 27.26 -17.46 2.36
CA TYR A 173 27.68 -17.08 3.71
C TYR A 173 26.53 -17.34 4.67
N VAL A 174 26.79 -18.04 5.74
CA VAL A 174 25.85 -18.28 6.86
C VAL A 174 26.47 -17.78 8.14
N GLY A 175 25.87 -16.80 8.79
CA GLY A 175 26.43 -16.21 9.99
C GLY A 175 25.84 -14.87 10.36
N GLU A 176 26.65 -14.10 11.06
CA GLU A 176 26.24 -12.80 11.60
C GLU A 176 26.37 -11.68 10.53
N PHE A 177 25.42 -10.77 10.56
CA PHE A 177 25.37 -9.57 9.73
C PHE A 177 25.22 -8.33 10.61
N LYS A 178 25.82 -7.23 10.20
CA LYS A 178 25.65 -5.91 10.80
C LYS A 178 25.68 -4.84 9.71
N ASP A 179 24.68 -3.96 9.74
CA ASP A 179 24.55 -2.84 8.82
C ASP A 179 24.62 -3.23 7.32
N GLY A 180 24.15 -4.43 6.99
CA GLY A 180 24.10 -4.96 5.62
C GLY A 180 25.26 -5.84 5.20
N LEU A 181 26.31 -5.96 6.01
CA LEU A 181 27.54 -6.70 5.70
C LEU A 181 27.73 -7.92 6.63
N PRO A 182 28.40 -9.00 6.16
CA PRO A 182 28.89 -10.05 7.03
C PRO A 182 29.73 -9.47 8.17
N ASN A 183 29.47 -9.86 9.39
CA ASN A 183 30.16 -9.36 10.57
C ASN A 183 30.11 -10.41 11.69
N GLY A 184 31.23 -10.63 12.38
CA GLY A 184 31.32 -11.63 13.44
C GLY A 184 31.58 -13.04 12.92
N GLN A 185 30.97 -14.04 13.54
CA GLN A 185 31.19 -15.46 13.19
C GLN A 185 30.28 -15.88 12.04
N GLY A 186 30.85 -16.62 11.09
CA GLY A 186 30.11 -17.18 9.97
C GLY A 186 30.93 -18.21 9.20
N THR A 187 30.24 -18.93 8.33
CA THR A 187 30.83 -19.94 7.44
C THR A 187 30.61 -19.54 5.99
N GLU A 188 31.68 -19.49 5.23
CA GLU A 188 31.62 -19.33 3.77
C GLU A 188 31.76 -20.70 3.08
N THR A 189 30.96 -20.89 2.03
CA THR A 189 31.08 -22.04 1.13
C THR A 189 31.20 -21.48 -0.28
N PHE A 190 32.24 -21.90 -0.97
CA PHE A 190 32.50 -21.55 -2.38
C PHE A 190 31.94 -22.62 -3.28
N SER A 191 31.41 -22.25 -4.44
CA SER A 191 30.95 -23.17 -5.48
C SER A 191 32.05 -23.48 -6.47
#